data_467b07e07bd91cebeecdbf5887d0ead9
#
_entry.id   467b07e07bd91cebeecdbf5887d0ead9
#
_cell.length_a   1.000
_cell.length_b   1.000
_cell.length_c   1.000
_cell.angle_alpha   90.00
_cell.angle_beta   90.00
_cell.angle_gamma   90.00
#
_symmetry.space_group_name_H-M   'P 1'
#
loop_
_entity.id
_entity.type
_entity.pdbx_description
1 polymer ?
#
loop_
_entity_poly.entity_id
_entity_poly.type
_entity_poly.pdbx_seq_one_letter_code
_entity_poly.pdbx_strand_id
1 'polypeptide(L)'
;MKINLLQRKPAAGQFSIEGYFVRVVEEFGNMGIPARLLIAPVLSRGFFRRLRILLFAMRNQGDVTHITGDISFAALATRPKNTVVTIHDCEVIERSRGLKRALIRYLWFTLPVTRAAAVTVVSDETKRQLLRQVPTLGPEKIYVIPVSISDRFTPSPSRKFSKKPVILQIGTKKNKNLPRLIEALQGIPCFLSIVGNISDEIKESLAQHAIDYKVHFDLSDDELLEIYREANILTFVSTYEGFGMPIVEAQSIGLPVVTSNCSSMPEVAGNGACIVDPFEVSSIRAGIQRIIKDEAYQLDLIERGFKNAKRFSSNSIARQYADVYSASLKARCR
;
A
#
# COMPACT_ATOMS: atom_id res chain seq x y z
N MET A 1 -10.19 24.73 13.29
CA MET A 1 -9.64 23.39 13.58
C MET A 1 -8.27 23.27 12.95
N LYS A 2 -7.21 23.00 13.73
CA LYS A 2 -5.83 22.84 13.22
C LYS A 2 -5.50 21.35 13.16
N ILE A 3 -5.29 20.81 11.95
CA ILE A 3 -4.92 19.41 11.74
C ILE A 3 -3.44 19.32 11.41
N ASN A 4 -2.67 18.59 12.18
CA ASN A 4 -1.27 18.31 11.94
C ASN A 4 -1.07 16.82 11.66
N LEU A 5 -0.60 16.48 10.47
CA LEU A 5 -0.22 15.12 10.08
C LEU A 5 1.29 14.98 10.28
N LEU A 6 1.70 14.07 11.13
CA LEU A 6 3.11 13.81 11.43
C LEU A 6 3.58 12.58 10.65
N GLN A 7 4.45 12.81 9.67
CA GLN A 7 4.96 11.79 8.77
C GLN A 7 6.42 11.46 9.09
N ARG A 8 6.80 10.19 8.89
CA ARG A 8 8.21 9.80 8.99
C ARG A 8 9.06 10.55 7.95
N LYS A 9 10.36 10.69 8.23
CA LYS A 9 11.31 11.15 7.23
C LYS A 9 11.40 10.10 6.11
N PRO A 10 11.24 10.48 4.83
CA PRO A 10 11.44 9.58 3.70
C PRO A 10 12.81 8.93 3.71
N ALA A 11 12.89 7.66 3.30
CA ALA A 11 14.14 6.96 3.04
C ALA A 11 14.20 6.55 1.56
N ALA A 12 15.40 6.45 1.01
CA ALA A 12 15.58 6.04 -0.39
C ALA A 12 14.82 4.72 -0.69
N GLY A 13 14.07 4.69 -1.78
CA GLY A 13 13.26 3.53 -2.17
C GLY A 13 11.95 3.32 -1.38
N GLN A 14 11.46 4.32 -0.64
CA GLN A 14 10.23 4.25 0.15
C GLN A 14 9.36 5.49 -0.12
N PHE A 15 8.61 5.48 -1.19
CA PHE A 15 7.84 6.66 -1.64
C PHE A 15 6.32 6.51 -1.55
N SER A 16 5.78 5.29 -1.43
CA SER A 16 4.33 5.03 -1.55
C SER A 16 3.48 5.68 -0.45
N ILE A 17 3.93 5.63 0.81
CA ILE A 17 3.19 6.20 1.95
C ILE A 17 3.32 7.72 1.97
N GLU A 18 4.47 8.24 1.59
CA GLU A 18 4.79 9.64 1.61
C GLU A 18 3.89 10.45 0.64
N GLY A 19 3.76 10.01 -0.60
CA GLY A 19 2.90 10.64 -1.59
C GLY A 19 1.41 10.57 -1.26
N TYR A 20 0.99 9.53 -0.55
CA TYR A 20 -0.41 9.36 -0.15
C TYR A 20 -0.92 10.50 0.75
N PHE A 21 -0.24 10.79 1.86
CA PHE A 21 -0.68 11.84 2.77
C PHE A 21 -0.45 13.27 2.26
N VAL A 22 0.44 13.47 1.30
CA VAL A 22 0.54 14.73 0.56
C VAL A 22 -0.78 14.99 -0.15
N ARG A 23 -1.29 14.03 -0.92
CA ARG A 23 -2.59 14.16 -1.62
C ARG A 23 -3.77 14.38 -0.68
N VAL A 24 -3.79 13.70 0.47
CA VAL A 24 -4.84 13.93 1.49
C VAL A 24 -4.83 15.38 1.99
N VAL A 25 -3.65 15.97 2.22
CA VAL A 25 -3.53 17.37 2.67
C VAL A 25 -3.91 18.35 1.55
N GLU A 26 -3.55 18.06 0.30
CA GLU A 26 -3.97 18.85 -0.87
C GLU A 26 -5.50 18.87 -1.00
N GLU A 27 -6.15 17.70 -0.88
CA GLU A 27 -7.61 17.60 -0.90
C GLU A 27 -8.28 18.31 0.28
N PHE A 28 -7.68 18.31 1.46
CA PHE A 28 -8.15 19.15 2.56
C PHE A 28 -8.11 20.62 2.23
N GLY A 29 -7.05 21.08 1.53
CA GLY A 29 -6.97 22.44 1.01
C GLY A 29 -8.14 22.78 0.07
N ASN A 30 -8.46 21.89 -0.85
CA ASN A 30 -9.61 22.00 -1.77
C ASN A 30 -10.96 22.06 -1.03
N MET A 31 -11.06 21.39 0.13
CA MET A 31 -12.24 21.41 0.99
C MET A 31 -12.30 22.60 1.97
N GLY A 32 -11.30 23.47 1.99
CA GLY A 32 -11.19 24.55 2.95
C GLY A 32 -10.84 24.09 4.38
N ILE A 33 -10.30 22.88 4.53
CA ILE A 33 -9.89 22.31 5.83
C ILE A 33 -8.41 22.61 6.06
N PRO A 34 -8.03 23.44 7.07
CA PRO A 34 -6.64 23.76 7.33
C PRO A 34 -5.89 22.55 7.91
N ALA A 35 -5.02 21.95 7.12
CA ALA A 35 -4.17 20.83 7.48
C ALA A 35 -2.71 21.07 7.10
N ARG A 36 -1.78 20.49 7.85
CA ARG A 36 -0.34 20.58 7.57
C ARG A 36 0.31 19.22 7.67
N LEU A 37 1.11 18.86 6.67
CA LEU A 37 1.99 17.71 6.72
C LEU A 37 3.34 18.12 7.30
N LEU A 38 3.74 17.49 8.39
CA LEU A 38 4.98 17.79 9.12
C LEU A 38 5.87 16.55 9.10
N ILE A 39 7.02 16.67 8.46
CA ILE A 39 7.98 15.58 8.28
C ILE A 39 8.89 15.48 9.50
N ALA A 40 9.05 14.29 10.07
CA ALA A 40 9.96 14.03 11.17
C ALA A 40 11.40 14.43 10.80
N PRO A 41 12.15 15.08 11.72
CA PRO A 41 13.47 15.65 11.41
C PRO A 41 14.55 14.63 11.12
N VAL A 42 14.34 13.38 11.58
CA VAL A 42 15.33 12.28 11.47
C VAL A 42 14.66 10.96 11.14
N LEU A 43 15.42 10.03 10.54
CA LEU A 43 14.99 8.64 10.36
C LEU A 43 14.81 7.93 11.71
N SER A 44 13.78 7.08 11.82
CA SER A 44 13.47 6.31 13.04
C SER A 44 14.43 5.13 13.25
N ARG A 45 15.73 5.43 13.49
CA ARG A 45 16.78 4.45 13.73
C ARG A 45 17.55 4.78 15.00
N GLY A 46 17.61 3.84 15.96
CA GLY A 46 18.31 4.02 17.24
C GLY A 46 17.54 4.89 18.26
N PHE A 47 17.97 4.83 19.52
CA PHE A 47 17.28 5.42 20.66
C PHE A 47 17.20 6.96 20.59
N PHE A 48 18.32 7.64 20.41
CA PHE A 48 18.36 9.13 20.42
C PHE A 48 17.56 9.75 19.28
N ARG A 49 17.55 9.12 18.08
CA ARG A 49 16.73 9.61 16.96
C ARG A 49 15.24 9.45 17.24
N ARG A 50 14.83 8.36 17.88
CA ARG A 50 13.43 8.16 18.30
C ARG A 50 13.02 9.16 19.36
N LEU A 51 13.89 9.48 20.32
CA LEU A 51 13.65 10.54 21.30
C LEU A 51 13.43 11.90 20.60
N ARG A 52 14.23 12.24 19.58
CA ARG A 52 14.00 13.47 18.77
C ARG A 52 12.65 13.45 18.06
N ILE A 53 12.18 12.30 17.57
CA ILE A 53 10.84 12.15 16.97
C ILE A 53 9.75 12.36 18.04
N LEU A 54 9.89 11.83 19.25
CA LEU A 54 8.96 12.08 20.35
C LEU A 54 8.88 13.57 20.70
N LEU A 55 10.02 14.24 20.83
CA LEU A 55 10.07 15.70 21.08
C LEU A 55 9.46 16.49 19.94
N PHE A 56 9.67 16.07 18.68
CA PHE A 56 9.03 16.66 17.53
C PHE A 56 7.51 16.50 17.58
N ALA A 57 6.98 15.31 17.88
CA ALA A 57 5.55 15.06 18.01
C ALA A 57 4.93 15.88 19.15
N MET A 58 5.60 15.97 20.30
CA MET A 58 5.15 16.76 21.44
C MET A 58 4.96 18.25 21.12
N ARG A 59 5.90 18.82 20.32
CA ARG A 59 5.91 20.26 19.96
C ARG A 59 4.98 20.60 18.80
N ASN A 60 4.58 19.63 17.98
CA ASN A 60 3.84 19.85 16.74
C ASN A 60 2.39 19.33 16.79
N GLN A 61 1.75 19.39 17.94
CA GLN A 61 0.36 18.97 18.11
C GLN A 61 -0.62 20.02 17.54
N GLY A 62 -1.75 19.53 17.03
CA GLY A 62 -2.91 20.30 16.60
C GLY A 62 -4.14 20.03 17.45
N ASP A 63 -5.29 20.51 16.99
CA ASP A 63 -6.60 20.08 17.50
C ASP A 63 -6.80 18.59 17.18
N VAL A 64 -6.31 18.16 16.00
CA VAL A 64 -6.09 16.77 15.62
C VAL A 64 -4.59 16.60 15.30
N THR A 65 -3.98 15.57 15.87
CA THR A 65 -2.60 15.17 15.59
C THR A 65 -2.65 13.76 15.01
N HIS A 66 -2.39 13.64 13.72
CA HIS A 66 -2.43 12.36 13.02
C HIS A 66 -1.02 11.80 12.78
N ILE A 67 -0.70 10.65 13.35
CA ILE A 67 0.55 9.92 13.09
C ILE A 67 0.31 9.00 11.87
N THR A 68 0.94 9.32 10.74
CA THR A 68 0.58 8.77 9.42
C THR A 68 1.26 7.46 9.04
N GLY A 69 1.99 6.81 9.94
CA GLY A 69 2.63 5.53 9.60
C GLY A 69 3.72 5.10 10.58
N ASP A 70 4.77 4.47 10.12
CA ASP A 70 5.81 3.71 10.82
C ASP A 70 6.46 4.32 12.09
N ILE A 71 6.09 5.53 12.43
CA ILE A 71 6.46 6.21 13.67
C ILE A 71 5.31 6.22 14.69
N SER A 72 4.46 5.22 14.71
CA SER A 72 3.30 5.12 15.59
C SER A 72 3.63 5.34 17.07
N PHE A 73 4.82 4.96 17.53
CA PHE A 73 5.32 5.26 18.89
C PHE A 73 5.33 6.77 19.22
N ALA A 74 5.33 7.66 18.21
CA ALA A 74 5.25 9.10 18.42
C ALA A 74 3.94 9.52 19.11
N ALA A 75 2.89 8.70 19.01
CA ALA A 75 1.63 8.90 19.73
C ALA A 75 1.79 8.89 21.27
N LEU A 76 2.88 8.33 21.78
CA LEU A 76 3.19 8.33 23.22
C LEU A 76 3.52 9.73 23.74
N ALA A 77 3.95 10.64 22.87
CA ALA A 77 4.29 12.02 23.22
C ALA A 77 3.19 13.03 22.83
N THR A 78 2.03 12.55 22.39
CA THR A 78 0.89 13.40 22.01
C THR A 78 -0.29 13.25 22.97
N ARG A 79 -1.23 14.20 22.90
CA ARG A 79 -2.45 14.17 23.72
C ARG A 79 -3.38 13.05 23.22
N PRO A 80 -3.70 12.02 24.03
CA PRO A 80 -4.46 10.85 23.59
C PRO A 80 -5.78 11.20 22.88
N LYS A 81 -6.57 12.10 23.48
CA LYS A 81 -7.88 12.54 22.97
C LYS A 81 -7.84 13.28 21.63
N ASN A 82 -6.63 13.69 21.17
CA ASN A 82 -6.44 14.44 19.94
C ASN A 82 -5.68 13.63 18.88
N THR A 83 -5.27 12.42 19.23
CA THR A 83 -4.36 11.64 18.41
C THR A 83 -5.10 10.61 17.56
N VAL A 84 -4.83 10.62 16.28
CA VAL A 84 -5.20 9.57 15.32
C VAL A 84 -3.93 8.85 14.89
N VAL A 85 -3.97 7.54 14.75
CA VAL A 85 -2.82 6.73 14.31
C VAL A 85 -3.22 5.88 13.12
N THR A 86 -2.47 5.95 12.01
CA THR A 86 -2.61 5.02 10.89
C THR A 86 -1.65 3.84 11.05
N ILE A 87 -2.17 2.64 10.87
CA ILE A 87 -1.39 1.41 10.74
C ILE A 87 -1.54 0.89 9.30
N HIS A 88 -0.43 0.81 8.57
CA HIS A 88 -0.41 0.34 7.18
C HIS A 88 -0.34 -1.18 7.06
N ASP A 89 0.40 -1.84 7.97
CA ASP A 89 0.52 -3.30 8.06
C ASP A 89 1.04 -3.72 9.44
N CYS A 90 1.05 -5.01 9.69
CA CYS A 90 1.61 -5.62 10.89
C CYS A 90 2.86 -6.47 10.60
N GLU A 91 3.44 -6.38 9.41
CA GLU A 91 4.52 -7.24 8.93
C GLU A 91 5.74 -7.23 9.86
N VAL A 92 6.09 -6.08 10.41
CA VAL A 92 7.24 -5.94 11.32
C VAL A 92 7.09 -6.80 12.58
N ILE A 93 5.87 -7.03 13.06
CA ILE A 93 5.61 -7.92 14.20
C ILE A 93 5.80 -9.38 13.77
N GLU A 94 5.29 -9.75 12.60
CA GLU A 94 5.33 -11.12 12.10
C GLU A 94 6.77 -11.57 11.79
N ARG A 95 7.57 -10.68 11.23
CA ARG A 95 8.99 -10.92 10.95
C ARG A 95 9.89 -10.92 12.21
N SER A 96 9.42 -10.39 13.33
CA SER A 96 10.17 -10.31 14.57
C SER A 96 9.96 -11.55 15.45
N ARG A 97 10.96 -11.91 16.29
CA ARG A 97 10.90 -13.08 17.19
C ARG A 97 11.29 -12.70 18.62
N GLY A 98 10.87 -13.51 19.58
CA GLY A 98 11.27 -13.40 20.98
C GLY A 98 10.94 -12.03 21.61
N LEU A 99 11.82 -11.56 22.47
CA LEU A 99 11.67 -10.31 23.22
C LEU A 99 11.55 -9.08 22.30
N LYS A 100 12.25 -9.09 21.17
CA LYS A 100 12.15 -8.02 20.16
C LYS A 100 10.72 -7.89 19.62
N ARG A 101 10.06 -9.01 19.32
CA ARG A 101 8.65 -9.03 18.88
C ARG A 101 7.72 -8.42 19.94
N ALA A 102 7.90 -8.83 21.21
CA ALA A 102 7.10 -8.31 22.32
C ALA A 102 7.27 -6.81 22.48
N LEU A 103 8.50 -6.30 22.43
CA LEU A 103 8.82 -4.88 22.56
C LEU A 103 8.23 -4.05 21.38
N ILE A 104 8.41 -4.51 20.14
CA ILE A 104 7.84 -3.86 18.96
C ILE A 104 6.33 -3.84 19.07
N ARG A 105 5.68 -4.99 19.33
CA ARG A 105 4.23 -5.07 19.49
C ARG A 105 3.73 -4.09 20.54
N TYR A 106 4.40 -3.99 21.69
CA TYR A 106 3.98 -3.13 22.79
C TYR A 106 4.17 -1.64 22.48
N LEU A 107 5.37 -1.23 22.07
CA LEU A 107 5.72 0.19 21.89
C LEU A 107 5.25 0.79 20.57
N TRP A 108 5.15 0.00 19.49
CA TRP A 108 4.74 0.51 18.17
C TRP A 108 3.27 0.26 17.85
N PHE A 109 2.65 -0.74 18.51
CA PHE A 109 1.25 -1.07 18.23
C PHE A 109 0.40 -0.90 19.49
N THR A 110 0.57 -1.71 20.53
CA THR A 110 -0.35 -1.74 21.67
C THR A 110 -0.53 -0.36 22.32
N LEU A 111 0.54 0.24 22.84
CA LEU A 111 0.44 1.53 23.53
C LEU A 111 -0.06 2.66 22.61
N PRO A 112 0.48 2.87 21.39
CA PRO A 112 0.00 3.93 20.51
C PRO A 112 -1.49 3.82 20.19
N VAL A 113 -1.96 2.63 19.76
CA VAL A 113 -3.35 2.47 19.29
C VAL A 113 -4.37 2.45 20.42
N THR A 114 -4.03 1.89 21.60
CA THR A 114 -4.96 1.91 22.75
C THR A 114 -5.14 3.31 23.33
N ARG A 115 -4.10 4.14 23.28
CA ARG A 115 -4.14 5.54 23.76
C ARG A 115 -4.78 6.51 22.78
N ALA A 116 -4.71 6.24 21.49
CA ALA A 116 -5.25 7.11 20.46
C ALA A 116 -6.77 7.26 20.56
N ALA A 117 -7.29 8.42 20.16
CA ALA A 117 -8.72 8.69 20.04
C ALA A 117 -9.36 7.84 18.93
N ALA A 118 -8.64 7.68 17.83
CA ALA A 118 -9.03 6.82 16.71
C ALA A 118 -7.80 6.16 16.08
N VAL A 119 -8.01 5.02 15.48
CA VAL A 119 -7.02 4.28 14.70
C VAL A 119 -7.55 4.11 13.28
N THR A 120 -6.74 4.42 12.29
CA THR A 120 -7.08 4.13 10.90
C THR A 120 -6.19 3.00 10.39
N VAL A 121 -6.75 2.16 9.55
CA VAL A 121 -6.05 1.06 8.87
C VAL A 121 -6.39 1.09 7.39
N VAL A 122 -5.51 0.58 6.55
CA VAL A 122 -5.62 0.72 5.10
C VAL A 122 -6.48 -0.36 4.43
N SER A 123 -6.84 -1.43 5.16
CA SER A 123 -7.66 -2.54 4.67
C SER A 123 -8.34 -3.27 5.83
N ASP A 124 -9.41 -4.03 5.53
CA ASP A 124 -10.05 -4.91 6.52
C ASP A 124 -9.09 -6.02 6.98
N GLU A 125 -8.20 -6.47 6.11
CA GLU A 125 -7.15 -7.42 6.51
C GLU A 125 -6.20 -6.81 7.54
N THR A 126 -5.74 -5.56 7.33
CA THR A 126 -4.91 -4.87 8.33
C THR A 126 -5.68 -4.68 9.65
N LYS A 127 -6.99 -4.41 9.60
CA LYS A 127 -7.86 -4.37 10.80
C LYS A 127 -7.85 -5.71 11.53
N ARG A 128 -8.09 -6.82 10.81
CA ARG A 128 -8.08 -8.17 11.39
C ARG A 128 -6.74 -8.51 12.02
N GLN A 129 -5.64 -8.19 11.34
CA GLN A 129 -4.29 -8.42 11.85
C GLN A 129 -4.02 -7.58 13.10
N LEU A 130 -4.36 -6.30 13.10
CA LEU A 130 -4.16 -5.42 14.24
C LEU A 130 -4.92 -5.92 15.47
N LEU A 131 -6.19 -6.33 15.33
CA LEU A 131 -6.98 -6.90 16.42
C LEU A 131 -6.38 -8.20 16.96
N ARG A 132 -5.82 -9.06 16.12
CA ARG A 132 -5.09 -10.26 16.57
C ARG A 132 -3.83 -9.92 17.37
N GLN A 133 -3.11 -8.86 16.98
CA GLN A 133 -1.88 -8.43 17.67
C GLN A 133 -2.17 -7.63 18.94
N VAL A 134 -3.30 -6.91 19.01
CA VAL A 134 -3.71 -6.05 20.11
C VAL A 134 -5.17 -6.36 20.52
N PRO A 135 -5.42 -7.50 21.20
CA PRO A 135 -6.79 -7.91 21.55
C PRO A 135 -7.53 -6.95 22.49
N THR A 136 -6.80 -6.06 23.18
CA THR A 136 -7.36 -5.02 24.08
C THR A 136 -7.88 -3.79 23.34
N LEU A 137 -7.67 -3.69 22.02
CA LEU A 137 -8.15 -2.58 21.21
C LEU A 137 -9.61 -2.82 20.83
N GLY A 138 -10.48 -1.88 21.18
CA GLY A 138 -11.89 -1.92 20.79
C GLY A 138 -12.05 -1.71 19.28
N PRO A 139 -12.80 -2.59 18.60
CA PRO A 139 -12.98 -2.52 17.14
C PRO A 139 -13.70 -1.24 16.68
N GLU A 140 -14.45 -0.58 17.57
CA GLU A 140 -15.17 0.68 17.34
C GLU A 140 -14.23 1.88 17.17
N LYS A 141 -12.99 1.77 17.64
CA LYS A 141 -11.95 2.79 17.44
C LYS A 141 -11.24 2.67 16.09
N ILE A 142 -11.48 1.58 15.34
CA ILE A 142 -10.73 1.29 14.11
C ILE A 142 -11.58 1.61 12.89
N TYR A 143 -11.11 2.54 12.10
CA TYR A 143 -11.70 2.96 10.82
C TYR A 143 -10.86 2.42 9.67
N VAL A 144 -11.48 1.71 8.74
CA VAL A 144 -10.82 1.28 7.52
C VAL A 144 -10.88 2.41 6.50
N ILE A 145 -9.75 3.00 6.18
CA ILE A 145 -9.62 4.06 5.18
C ILE A 145 -8.56 3.62 4.18
N PRO A 146 -8.96 3.24 2.96
CA PRO A 146 -8.04 2.79 1.92
C PRO A 146 -7.01 3.85 1.53
N VAL A 147 -5.95 3.42 0.86
CA VAL A 147 -4.95 4.34 0.29
C VAL A 147 -5.50 4.97 -0.98
N SER A 148 -5.37 6.30 -1.14
CA SER A 148 -5.71 6.97 -2.40
C SER A 148 -4.64 6.74 -3.46
N ILE A 149 -5.06 6.65 -4.70
CA ILE A 149 -4.17 6.65 -5.86
C ILE A 149 -3.86 8.07 -6.32
N SER A 150 -2.77 8.23 -7.07
CA SER A 150 -2.45 9.50 -7.73
C SER A 150 -3.36 9.73 -8.93
N ASP A 151 -3.87 10.96 -9.09
CA ASP A 151 -4.70 11.38 -10.22
C ASP A 151 -3.95 11.34 -11.56
N ARG A 152 -2.64 11.10 -11.56
CA ARG A 152 -1.82 10.84 -12.75
C ARG A 152 -2.15 9.52 -13.45
N PHE A 153 -2.67 8.53 -12.69
CA PHE A 153 -3.09 7.25 -13.23
C PHE A 153 -4.47 7.39 -13.91
N THR A 154 -4.48 8.01 -15.08
CA THR A 154 -5.67 8.22 -15.91
C THR A 154 -5.81 7.11 -16.94
N PRO A 155 -7.05 6.81 -17.39
CA PRO A 155 -7.28 5.80 -18.41
C PRO A 155 -6.39 5.96 -19.64
N SER A 156 -5.73 4.90 -20.04
CA SER A 156 -4.91 4.82 -21.25
C SER A 156 -5.73 4.29 -22.42
N PRO A 157 -5.38 4.63 -23.66
CA PRO A 157 -5.99 4.00 -24.83
C PRO A 157 -5.89 2.47 -24.77
N SER A 158 -6.92 1.80 -25.29
CA SER A 158 -6.98 0.34 -25.37
C SER A 158 -5.70 -0.22 -26.01
N ARG A 159 -5.07 -1.17 -25.33
CA ARG A 159 -3.82 -1.80 -25.78
C ARG A 159 -4.13 -3.08 -26.52
N LYS A 160 -3.65 -3.16 -27.76
CA LYS A 160 -3.61 -4.43 -28.47
C LYS A 160 -2.54 -5.33 -27.85
N PHE A 161 -2.91 -6.54 -27.47
CA PHE A 161 -1.94 -7.54 -27.07
C PHE A 161 -1.07 -7.93 -28.27
N SER A 162 0.24 -7.80 -28.11
CA SER A 162 1.19 -8.33 -29.07
C SER A 162 1.29 -9.85 -28.92
N LYS A 163 1.91 -10.52 -29.91
CA LYS A 163 2.25 -11.95 -29.77
C LYS A 163 3.16 -12.24 -28.56
N LYS A 164 3.81 -11.22 -28.03
CA LYS A 164 4.70 -11.27 -26.86
C LYS A 164 4.33 -10.14 -25.91
N PRO A 165 3.27 -10.32 -25.07
CA PRO A 165 2.80 -9.29 -24.17
C PRO A 165 3.83 -8.95 -23.09
N VAL A 166 3.84 -7.68 -22.68
CA VAL A 166 4.65 -7.17 -21.57
C VAL A 166 3.91 -7.42 -20.25
N ILE A 167 4.52 -8.21 -19.38
CA ILE A 167 4.04 -8.50 -18.04
C ILE A 167 4.80 -7.64 -17.05
N LEU A 168 4.09 -6.85 -16.27
CA LEU A 168 4.66 -5.94 -15.28
C LEU A 168 4.65 -6.59 -13.89
N GLN A 169 5.80 -6.56 -13.22
CA GLN A 169 5.99 -6.93 -11.82
C GLN A 169 6.50 -5.74 -11.02
N ILE A 170 5.76 -5.32 -9.98
CA ILE A 170 6.15 -4.21 -9.11
C ILE A 170 6.69 -4.72 -7.78
N GLY A 171 7.98 -4.44 -7.54
CA GLY A 171 8.70 -4.84 -6.34
C GLY A 171 9.30 -6.24 -6.41
N THR A 172 10.38 -6.43 -5.65
CA THR A 172 11.23 -7.63 -5.70
C THR A 172 11.51 -8.22 -4.31
N LYS A 173 10.91 -7.66 -3.23
CA LYS A 173 11.01 -8.23 -1.90
C LYS A 173 10.40 -9.62 -1.86
N LYS A 174 10.79 -10.44 -0.88
CA LYS A 174 10.36 -11.84 -0.74
C LYS A 174 8.82 -12.02 -0.83
N ASN A 175 8.06 -11.12 -0.22
CA ASN A 175 6.61 -11.17 -0.27
C ASN A 175 6.02 -10.91 -1.68
N LYS A 176 6.78 -10.32 -2.60
CA LYS A 176 6.35 -10.05 -3.98
C LYS A 176 6.36 -11.29 -4.88
N ASN A 177 6.88 -12.41 -4.37
CA ASN A 177 6.74 -13.75 -4.94
C ASN A 177 7.30 -13.92 -6.38
N LEU A 178 8.34 -13.12 -6.70
CA LEU A 178 8.94 -13.13 -8.03
C LEU A 178 9.44 -14.52 -8.48
N PRO A 179 10.02 -15.39 -7.63
CA PRO A 179 10.43 -16.73 -8.06
C PRO A 179 9.28 -17.57 -8.64
N ARG A 180 8.13 -17.64 -7.97
CA ARG A 180 6.97 -18.40 -8.50
C ARG A 180 6.38 -17.78 -9.76
N LEU A 181 6.44 -16.45 -9.88
CA LEU A 181 6.04 -15.78 -11.12
C LEU A 181 6.93 -16.21 -12.29
N ILE A 182 8.26 -16.21 -12.11
CA ILE A 182 9.23 -16.63 -13.13
C ILE A 182 8.93 -18.07 -13.58
N GLU A 183 8.75 -18.98 -12.64
CA GLU A 183 8.39 -20.37 -12.92
C GLU A 183 7.04 -20.48 -13.66
N ALA A 184 6.04 -19.69 -13.30
CA ALA A 184 4.75 -19.66 -13.97
C ALA A 184 4.82 -19.15 -15.42
N LEU A 185 5.79 -18.29 -15.72
CA LEU A 185 5.99 -17.72 -17.05
C LEU A 185 6.75 -18.66 -18.00
N GLN A 186 7.39 -19.71 -17.53
CA GLN A 186 8.16 -20.63 -18.37
C GLN A 186 7.35 -21.10 -19.59
N GLY A 187 7.88 -20.90 -20.81
CA GLY A 187 7.23 -21.30 -22.05
C GLY A 187 6.00 -20.48 -22.46
N ILE A 188 5.69 -19.38 -21.76
CA ILE A 188 4.73 -18.37 -22.21
C ILE A 188 5.52 -17.32 -23.00
N PRO A 189 5.22 -17.07 -24.30
CA PRO A 189 5.85 -16.01 -25.04
C PRO A 189 5.48 -14.65 -24.44
N CYS A 190 6.36 -14.07 -23.63
CA CYS A 190 6.15 -12.78 -22.97
C CYS A 190 7.47 -12.05 -22.73
N PHE A 191 7.38 -10.79 -22.34
CA PHE A 191 8.48 -9.97 -21.84
C PHE A 191 8.18 -9.54 -20.41
N LEU A 192 9.10 -9.79 -19.48
CA LEU A 192 8.89 -9.44 -18.07
C LEU A 192 9.55 -8.10 -17.72
N SER A 193 8.75 -7.09 -17.41
CA SER A 193 9.18 -5.79 -16.92
C SER A 193 9.17 -5.79 -15.40
N ILE A 194 10.33 -5.65 -14.76
CA ILE A 194 10.49 -5.76 -13.30
C ILE A 194 10.88 -4.40 -12.72
N VAL A 195 10.07 -3.88 -11.82
CA VAL A 195 10.41 -2.66 -11.07
C VAL A 195 10.97 -3.04 -9.70
N GLY A 196 12.25 -2.73 -9.47
CA GLY A 196 12.99 -2.98 -8.23
C GLY A 196 14.32 -3.70 -8.49
N ASN A 197 15.15 -3.79 -7.45
CA ASN A 197 16.44 -4.49 -7.56
C ASN A 197 16.26 -6.01 -7.46
N ILE A 198 16.93 -6.77 -8.30
CA ILE A 198 16.93 -8.23 -8.28
C ILE A 198 18.29 -8.78 -7.82
N SER A 199 18.28 -9.91 -7.12
CA SER A 199 19.49 -10.64 -6.74
C SER A 199 20.03 -11.48 -7.90
N ASP A 200 21.26 -11.96 -7.76
CA ASP A 200 21.87 -12.83 -8.76
C ASP A 200 21.11 -14.17 -8.87
N GLU A 201 20.56 -14.70 -7.78
CA GLU A 201 19.69 -15.88 -7.79
C GLU A 201 18.44 -15.67 -8.69
N ILE A 202 17.87 -14.48 -8.67
CA ILE A 202 16.73 -14.14 -9.55
C ILE A 202 17.19 -14.05 -11.01
N LYS A 203 18.35 -13.49 -11.29
CA LYS A 203 18.92 -13.44 -12.67
C LYS A 203 19.17 -14.85 -13.20
N GLU A 204 19.74 -15.73 -12.38
CA GLU A 204 19.96 -17.13 -12.74
C GLU A 204 18.63 -17.85 -13.01
N SER A 205 17.62 -17.63 -12.16
CA SER A 205 16.29 -18.20 -12.37
C SER A 205 15.66 -17.72 -13.68
N LEU A 206 15.75 -16.42 -14.01
CA LEU A 206 15.26 -15.86 -15.27
C LEU A 206 15.94 -16.50 -16.49
N ALA A 207 17.26 -16.72 -16.41
CA ALA A 207 18.03 -17.37 -17.47
C ALA A 207 17.64 -18.86 -17.61
N GLN A 208 17.52 -19.60 -16.51
CA GLN A 208 17.12 -21.02 -16.51
C GLN A 208 15.73 -21.24 -17.14
N HIS A 209 14.79 -20.30 -16.91
CA HIS A 209 13.44 -20.37 -17.45
C HIS A 209 13.30 -19.70 -18.84
N ALA A 210 14.41 -19.22 -19.41
CA ALA A 210 14.47 -18.52 -20.70
C ALA A 210 13.46 -17.35 -20.80
N ILE A 211 13.38 -16.54 -19.75
CA ILE A 211 12.48 -15.36 -19.69
C ILE A 211 13.23 -14.13 -20.18
N ASP A 212 12.71 -13.47 -21.21
CA ASP A 212 13.19 -12.14 -21.61
C ASP A 212 12.67 -11.09 -20.64
N TYR A 213 13.58 -10.25 -20.13
CA TYR A 213 13.23 -9.29 -19.11
C TYR A 213 13.99 -7.97 -19.17
N LYS A 214 13.46 -6.97 -18.50
CA LYS A 214 14.15 -5.71 -18.18
C LYS A 214 13.89 -5.34 -16.73
N VAL A 215 14.94 -4.85 -16.07
CA VAL A 215 14.87 -4.36 -14.68
C VAL A 215 14.92 -2.84 -14.69
N HIS A 216 14.03 -2.23 -13.90
CA HIS A 216 13.94 -0.80 -13.70
C HIS A 216 14.10 -0.50 -12.21
N PHE A 217 14.92 0.47 -11.87
CA PHE A 217 15.13 0.90 -10.47
C PHE A 217 15.41 2.40 -10.43
N ASP A 218 15.22 3.00 -9.27
CA ASP A 218 15.40 4.43 -9.01
C ASP A 218 14.63 5.34 -9.99
N LEU A 219 13.37 4.97 -10.22
CA LEU A 219 12.48 5.63 -11.16
C LEU A 219 11.83 6.86 -10.54
N SER A 220 11.65 7.90 -11.33
CA SER A 220 10.70 8.96 -11.07
C SER A 220 9.25 8.46 -11.20
N ASP A 221 8.31 9.23 -10.66
CA ASP A 221 6.88 8.92 -10.80
C ASP A 221 6.41 8.88 -12.27
N ASP A 222 7.00 9.73 -13.12
CA ASP A 222 6.65 9.77 -14.55
C ASP A 222 7.19 8.53 -15.29
N GLU A 223 8.43 8.12 -15.01
CA GLU A 223 9.00 6.89 -15.57
C GLU A 223 8.22 5.65 -15.11
N LEU A 224 7.82 5.60 -13.85
CA LEU A 224 6.98 4.51 -13.35
C LEU A 224 5.63 4.46 -14.09
N LEU A 225 4.99 5.62 -14.31
CA LEU A 225 3.73 5.69 -15.03
C LEU A 225 3.87 5.21 -16.49
N GLU A 226 4.97 5.56 -17.18
CA GLU A 226 5.20 5.06 -18.53
C GLU A 226 5.39 3.53 -18.57
N ILE A 227 6.08 2.95 -17.58
CA ILE A 227 6.21 1.49 -17.46
C ILE A 227 4.83 0.81 -17.29
N TYR A 228 3.94 1.40 -16.50
CA TYR A 228 2.56 0.93 -16.40
C TYR A 228 1.84 1.05 -17.75
N ARG A 229 2.06 2.13 -18.49
CA ARG A 229 1.46 2.35 -19.81
C ARG A 229 1.99 1.42 -20.89
N GLU A 230 3.22 0.98 -20.81
CA GLU A 230 3.85 0.02 -21.73
C GLU A 230 3.43 -1.43 -21.44
N ALA A 231 3.01 -1.76 -20.23
CA ALA A 231 2.64 -3.10 -19.85
C ALA A 231 1.28 -3.54 -20.45
N ASN A 232 1.09 -4.83 -20.65
CA ASN A 232 -0.18 -5.44 -21.08
C ASN A 232 -0.92 -6.10 -19.92
N ILE A 233 -0.20 -6.62 -18.91
CA ILE A 233 -0.77 -7.26 -17.70
C ILE A 233 0.07 -6.85 -16.50
N LEU A 234 -0.59 -6.44 -15.41
CA LEU A 234 0.08 -6.40 -14.10
C LEU A 234 -0.02 -7.77 -13.44
N THR A 235 1.10 -8.32 -13.01
CA THR A 235 1.15 -9.46 -12.09
C THR A 235 1.54 -8.97 -10.69
N PHE A 236 0.63 -9.09 -9.74
CA PHE A 236 0.86 -8.69 -8.35
C PHE A 236 0.48 -9.84 -7.42
N VAL A 237 1.21 -10.96 -7.56
CA VAL A 237 0.96 -12.24 -6.88
C VAL A 237 1.69 -12.33 -5.53
N SER A 238 1.64 -11.23 -4.77
CA SER A 238 2.25 -11.14 -3.45
C SER A 238 1.64 -12.14 -2.48
N THR A 239 2.44 -12.60 -1.51
CA THR A 239 1.98 -13.47 -0.43
C THR A 239 1.49 -12.69 0.79
N TYR A 240 1.84 -11.41 0.88
CA TYR A 240 1.45 -10.51 1.96
C TYR A 240 1.53 -9.04 1.51
N GLU A 241 0.47 -8.27 1.78
CA GLU A 241 0.44 -6.80 1.61
C GLU A 241 -0.48 -6.18 2.67
N GLY A 242 -0.17 -4.93 3.06
CA GLY A 242 -1.09 -4.14 3.86
C GLY A 242 -2.25 -3.57 3.02
N PHE A 243 -1.97 -3.23 1.75
CA PHE A 243 -2.95 -2.72 0.81
C PHE A 243 -2.79 -3.32 -0.60
N GLY A 244 -1.77 -2.90 -1.36
CA GLY A 244 -1.55 -3.34 -2.74
C GLY A 244 -1.85 -2.23 -3.75
N MET A 245 -1.26 -1.04 -3.55
CA MET A 245 -1.42 0.11 -4.47
C MET A 245 -1.28 -0.24 -5.95
N PRO A 246 -0.30 -1.06 -6.38
CA PRO A 246 -0.14 -1.41 -7.78
C PRO A 246 -1.39 -1.97 -8.46
N ILE A 247 -2.25 -2.67 -7.71
CA ILE A 247 -3.51 -3.21 -8.22
C ILE A 247 -4.42 -2.06 -8.70
N VAL A 248 -4.61 -1.06 -7.84
CA VAL A 248 -5.51 0.06 -8.12
C VAL A 248 -4.92 1.00 -9.17
N GLU A 249 -3.60 1.22 -9.14
CA GLU A 249 -2.85 1.96 -10.15
C GLU A 249 -3.07 1.35 -11.55
N ALA A 250 -2.89 0.03 -11.67
CA ALA A 250 -3.14 -0.70 -12.91
C ALA A 250 -4.61 -0.61 -13.35
N GLN A 251 -5.56 -0.82 -12.45
CA GLN A 251 -6.99 -0.70 -12.74
C GLN A 251 -7.37 0.69 -13.23
N SER A 252 -6.76 1.74 -12.68
CA SER A 252 -7.05 3.13 -13.06
C SER A 252 -6.66 3.48 -14.47
N ILE A 253 -5.64 2.84 -15.01
CA ILE A 253 -5.19 3.06 -16.39
C ILE A 253 -5.78 2.03 -17.39
N GLY A 254 -6.58 1.08 -16.91
CA GLY A 254 -7.15 0.02 -17.75
C GLY A 254 -6.17 -1.12 -18.03
N LEU A 255 -5.24 -1.39 -17.12
CA LEU A 255 -4.33 -2.53 -17.21
C LEU A 255 -4.95 -3.75 -16.52
N PRO A 256 -5.15 -4.90 -17.19
CA PRO A 256 -5.62 -6.12 -16.58
C PRO A 256 -4.67 -6.59 -15.48
N VAL A 257 -5.23 -7.11 -14.38
CA VAL A 257 -4.50 -7.49 -13.18
C VAL A 257 -4.65 -8.98 -12.89
N VAL A 258 -3.53 -9.67 -12.64
CA VAL A 258 -3.49 -10.97 -11.95
C VAL A 258 -3.00 -10.72 -10.53
N THR A 259 -3.77 -11.11 -9.52
CA THR A 259 -3.39 -10.91 -8.12
C THR A 259 -3.80 -12.07 -7.22
N SER A 260 -3.30 -12.06 -5.98
CA SER A 260 -3.44 -13.15 -5.03
C SER A 260 -4.81 -13.23 -4.37
N ASN A 261 -5.22 -14.43 -3.98
CA ASN A 261 -6.42 -14.71 -3.17
C ASN A 261 -6.21 -14.49 -1.67
N CYS A 262 -5.09 -13.92 -1.23
CA CYS A 262 -4.75 -13.77 0.18
C CYS A 262 -4.43 -12.31 0.56
N SER A 263 -4.31 -12.07 1.88
CA SER A 263 -4.04 -10.75 2.47
C SER A 263 -5.08 -9.70 2.03
N SER A 264 -4.66 -8.47 1.73
CA SER A 264 -5.54 -7.37 1.29
C SER A 264 -5.89 -7.39 -0.20
N MET A 265 -5.21 -8.21 -1.01
CA MET A 265 -5.34 -8.17 -2.47
C MET A 265 -6.76 -8.41 -2.99
N PRO A 266 -7.55 -9.42 -2.50
CA PRO A 266 -8.93 -9.62 -2.97
C PRO A 266 -9.84 -8.43 -2.67
N GLU A 267 -9.71 -7.84 -1.47
CA GLU A 267 -10.48 -6.67 -1.03
C GLU A 267 -10.17 -5.44 -1.89
N VAL A 268 -8.89 -5.21 -2.18
CA VAL A 268 -8.41 -4.07 -2.94
C VAL A 268 -8.73 -4.23 -4.42
N ALA A 269 -8.56 -5.43 -4.97
CA ALA A 269 -8.84 -5.72 -6.38
C ALA A 269 -10.34 -5.71 -6.72
N GLY A 270 -11.20 -6.00 -5.74
CA GLY A 270 -12.62 -6.19 -5.99
C GLY A 270 -12.85 -7.25 -7.07
N ASN A 271 -13.80 -7.00 -7.97
CA ASN A 271 -14.09 -7.90 -9.09
C ASN A 271 -13.26 -7.57 -10.36
N GLY A 272 -12.32 -6.61 -10.27
CA GLY A 272 -11.57 -6.09 -11.41
C GLY A 272 -10.20 -6.76 -11.60
N ALA A 273 -9.98 -7.97 -11.09
CA ALA A 273 -8.75 -8.71 -11.27
C ALA A 273 -8.98 -10.23 -11.41
N CYS A 274 -8.06 -10.91 -12.07
CA CYS A 274 -7.95 -12.36 -12.07
C CYS A 274 -7.31 -12.80 -10.74
N ILE A 275 -8.08 -13.45 -9.87
CA ILE A 275 -7.62 -13.90 -8.56
C ILE A 275 -7.01 -15.30 -8.68
N VAL A 276 -5.79 -15.48 -8.16
CA VAL A 276 -5.03 -16.73 -8.21
C VAL A 276 -4.47 -17.10 -6.83
N ASP A 277 -4.13 -18.37 -6.63
CA ASP A 277 -3.37 -18.80 -5.47
C ASP A 277 -1.88 -18.46 -5.67
N PRO A 278 -1.27 -17.59 -4.86
CA PRO A 278 0.12 -17.20 -5.03
C PRO A 278 1.11 -18.30 -4.63
N PHE A 279 0.65 -19.36 -3.97
CA PHE A 279 1.49 -20.48 -3.56
C PHE A 279 1.53 -21.61 -4.60
N GLU A 280 0.61 -21.57 -5.59
CA GLU A 280 0.49 -22.55 -6.67
C GLU A 280 0.92 -21.94 -8.02
N VAL A 281 2.05 -22.38 -8.54
CA VAL A 281 2.61 -21.92 -9.83
C VAL A 281 1.61 -22.15 -10.98
N SER A 282 0.92 -23.28 -10.99
CA SER A 282 -0.11 -23.62 -11.97
C SER A 282 -1.28 -22.65 -11.96
N SER A 283 -1.68 -22.16 -10.78
CA SER A 283 -2.76 -21.16 -10.63
C SER A 283 -2.33 -19.80 -11.20
N ILE A 284 -1.11 -19.33 -10.87
CA ILE A 284 -0.55 -18.10 -11.43
C ILE A 284 -0.50 -18.19 -12.95
N ARG A 285 0.05 -19.29 -13.47
CA ARG A 285 0.14 -19.54 -14.91
C ARG A 285 -1.21 -19.51 -15.61
N ALA A 286 -2.19 -20.22 -15.06
CA ALA A 286 -3.55 -20.28 -15.61
C ALA A 286 -4.20 -18.90 -15.67
N GLY A 287 -4.04 -18.07 -14.62
CA GLY A 287 -4.56 -16.71 -14.59
C GLY A 287 -3.95 -15.81 -15.66
N ILE A 288 -2.62 -15.87 -15.84
CA ILE A 288 -1.92 -15.11 -16.89
C ILE A 288 -2.37 -15.56 -18.28
N GLN A 289 -2.39 -16.87 -18.53
CA GLN A 289 -2.81 -17.44 -19.81
C GLN A 289 -4.26 -17.12 -20.17
N ARG A 290 -5.16 -17.09 -19.17
CA ARG A 290 -6.55 -16.72 -19.39
C ARG A 290 -6.67 -15.28 -19.92
N ILE A 291 -5.97 -14.34 -19.30
CA ILE A 291 -5.98 -12.93 -19.77
C ILE A 291 -5.39 -12.82 -21.18
N ILE A 292 -4.31 -13.58 -21.49
CA ILE A 292 -3.67 -13.54 -22.81
C ILE A 292 -4.58 -14.11 -23.90
N LYS A 293 -5.35 -15.16 -23.61
CA LYS A 293 -6.11 -15.93 -24.61
C LYS A 293 -7.58 -15.50 -24.77
N ASP A 294 -8.14 -14.86 -23.76
CA ASP A 294 -9.57 -14.51 -23.67
C ASP A 294 -9.75 -12.98 -23.65
N GLU A 295 -9.91 -12.39 -24.84
CA GLU A 295 -10.08 -10.95 -25.00
C GLU A 295 -11.36 -10.44 -24.32
N ALA A 296 -12.45 -11.22 -24.33
CA ALA A 296 -13.69 -10.84 -23.68
C ALA A 296 -13.52 -10.75 -22.16
N TYR A 297 -12.82 -11.72 -21.58
CA TYR A 297 -12.48 -11.71 -20.15
C TYR A 297 -11.55 -10.55 -19.80
N GLN A 298 -10.57 -10.25 -20.64
CA GLN A 298 -9.67 -9.11 -20.49
C GLN A 298 -10.45 -7.79 -20.42
N LEU A 299 -11.36 -7.56 -21.39
CA LEU A 299 -12.18 -6.34 -21.44
C LEU A 299 -13.11 -6.21 -20.24
N ASP A 300 -13.70 -7.31 -19.78
CA ASP A 300 -14.54 -7.36 -18.58
C ASP A 300 -13.74 -6.98 -17.32
N LEU A 301 -12.50 -7.49 -17.18
CA LEU A 301 -11.61 -7.12 -16.07
C LEU A 301 -11.25 -5.63 -16.10
N ILE A 302 -10.98 -5.05 -17.26
CA ILE A 302 -10.68 -3.63 -17.44
C ILE A 302 -11.89 -2.78 -17.00
N GLU A 303 -13.09 -3.09 -17.46
CA GLU A 303 -14.30 -2.36 -17.10
C GLU A 303 -14.58 -2.40 -15.61
N ARG A 304 -14.50 -3.58 -15.01
CA ARG A 304 -14.64 -3.78 -13.55
C ARG A 304 -13.53 -3.07 -12.78
N GLY A 305 -12.31 -3.08 -13.31
CA GLY A 305 -11.16 -2.39 -12.73
C GLY A 305 -11.38 -0.89 -12.65
N PHE A 306 -11.85 -0.25 -13.71
CA PHE A 306 -12.21 1.16 -13.70
C PHE A 306 -13.30 1.50 -12.67
N LYS A 307 -14.32 0.65 -12.55
CA LYS A 307 -15.38 0.83 -11.53
C LYS A 307 -14.78 0.73 -10.11
N ASN A 308 -13.92 -0.25 -9.88
CA ASN A 308 -13.28 -0.45 -8.58
C ASN A 308 -12.35 0.70 -8.21
N ALA A 309 -11.53 1.18 -9.14
CA ALA A 309 -10.55 2.25 -8.91
C ALA A 309 -11.18 3.56 -8.40
N LYS A 310 -12.42 3.87 -8.79
CA LYS A 310 -13.17 5.06 -8.31
C LYS A 310 -13.33 5.10 -6.79
N ARG A 311 -13.31 3.96 -6.10
CA ARG A 311 -13.39 3.88 -4.63
C ARG A 311 -12.19 4.54 -3.95
N PHE A 312 -11.07 4.66 -4.65
CA PHE A 312 -9.77 5.06 -4.12
C PHE A 312 -9.35 6.47 -4.58
N SER A 313 -10.30 7.28 -5.03
CA SER A 313 -10.03 8.67 -5.41
C SER A 313 -9.57 9.50 -4.20
N SER A 314 -8.62 10.43 -4.43
CA SER A 314 -8.06 11.27 -3.38
C SER A 314 -9.13 12.04 -2.60
N ASN A 315 -10.15 12.57 -3.31
CA ASN A 315 -11.26 13.27 -2.70
C ASN A 315 -12.11 12.38 -1.77
N SER A 316 -12.46 11.15 -2.23
CA SER A 316 -13.24 10.19 -1.41
C SER A 316 -12.49 9.82 -0.13
N ILE A 317 -11.20 9.57 -0.23
CA ILE A 317 -10.35 9.18 0.91
C ILE A 317 -10.16 10.35 1.88
N ALA A 318 -9.93 11.56 1.37
CA ALA A 318 -9.81 12.74 2.23
C ALA A 318 -11.09 13.03 3.03
N ARG A 319 -12.27 12.86 2.42
CA ARG A 319 -13.56 12.97 3.14
C ARG A 319 -13.67 11.97 4.28
N GLN A 320 -13.30 10.70 4.07
CA GLN A 320 -13.30 9.69 5.13
C GLN A 320 -12.38 10.08 6.30
N TYR A 321 -11.20 10.64 6.03
CA TYR A 321 -10.34 11.19 7.10
C TYR A 321 -10.97 12.38 7.81
N ALA A 322 -11.61 13.30 7.09
CA ALA A 322 -12.30 14.44 7.68
C ALA A 322 -13.41 13.99 8.64
N ASP A 323 -14.16 12.93 8.27
CA ASP A 323 -15.21 12.35 9.11
C ASP A 323 -14.63 11.76 10.41
N VAL A 324 -13.53 10.99 10.31
CA VAL A 324 -12.84 10.43 11.48
C VAL A 324 -12.32 11.53 12.41
N TYR A 325 -11.72 12.60 11.85
CA TYR A 325 -11.23 13.71 12.65
C TYR A 325 -12.38 14.45 13.35
N SER A 326 -13.50 14.67 12.66
CA SER A 326 -14.69 15.29 13.22
C SER A 326 -15.31 14.46 14.33
N ALA A 327 -15.40 13.14 14.15
CA ALA A 327 -15.89 12.20 15.17
C ALA A 327 -14.98 12.20 16.41
N SER A 328 -13.65 12.19 16.21
CA SER A 328 -12.68 12.23 17.31
C SER A 328 -12.77 13.51 18.14
N LEU A 329 -13.08 14.64 17.51
CA LEU A 329 -13.28 15.91 18.22
C LEU A 329 -14.61 15.96 19.00
N LYS A 330 -15.70 15.44 18.43
CA LYS A 330 -17.01 15.38 19.10
C LYS A 330 -16.98 14.50 20.35
N ALA A 331 -16.23 13.40 20.33
CA ALA A 331 -16.04 12.52 21.47
C ALA A 331 -15.30 13.18 22.66
N ARG A 332 -14.65 14.35 22.46
CA ARG A 332 -14.02 15.15 23.52
C ARG A 332 -15.01 15.96 24.34
N CYS A 333 -16.15 16.31 23.75
CA CYS A 333 -17.14 17.19 24.37
C CYS A 333 -18.18 16.41 25.21
N ARG A 334 -18.07 15.10 25.20
CA ARG A 334 -18.81 14.18 26.08
C ARG A 334 -17.90 13.65 27.18
#